data_1133f8a266cd39a9e60293792e2f2eac
#
_entry.id   1133f8a266cd39a9e60293792e2f2eac
#
_cell.length_a   1.000
_cell.length_b   1.000
_cell.length_c   1.000
_cell.angle_alpha   90.00
_cell.angle_beta   90.00
_cell.angle_gamma   90.00
#
_symmetry.space_group_name_H-M   'P 1'
#
loop_
_entity.id
_entity.type
_entity.pdbx_description
1 polymer ?
#
loop_
_entity_poly.entity_id
_entity_poly.type
_entity_poly.pdbx_seq_one_letter_code
_entity_poly.pdbx_strand_id
1 'polypeptide(L)'
;MTEPRSTDAPPKRLSILAICKPTASLGEALASFAPAGNWRTDCVYMRPKEKALGDLFLLRFSEQPGAQFLVSRGQVLEAGQEIVPVLEGWRTHAQKNKVSAEGTTYQAFDFVVRHGTLFLNATKSGTVVEVEALSSAAVEPGAERALRNFLDELLPPEQREFTSSFAVDGFDLPATFSRRHAACQFVSLCRASVLPKEQKPRAEAQKRKR
;
A
#
# COMPACT_ATOMS: atom_id res chain seq x y z
N MET A 1 -24.60 36.54 -16.49
CA MET A 1 -24.58 35.41 -15.53
C MET A 1 -23.36 34.58 -15.87
N THR A 2 -22.29 34.75 -15.11
CA THR A 2 -21.02 34.05 -15.30
C THR A 2 -21.05 32.82 -14.37
N GLU A 3 -21.08 31.63 -14.96
CA GLU A 3 -20.97 30.39 -14.19
C GLU A 3 -19.63 30.32 -13.45
N PRO A 4 -19.59 29.95 -12.15
CA PRO A 4 -18.35 29.72 -11.48
C PRO A 4 -17.73 28.43 -12.04
N ARG A 5 -16.56 28.57 -12.69
CA ARG A 5 -15.69 27.45 -13.02
C ARG A 5 -15.19 26.84 -11.71
N SER A 6 -15.81 25.76 -11.27
CA SER A 6 -15.24 24.88 -10.26
C SER A 6 -14.05 24.15 -10.88
N THR A 7 -12.86 24.68 -10.63
CA THR A 7 -11.58 24.08 -11.06
C THR A 7 -10.92 23.29 -9.91
N ASP A 8 -11.69 22.65 -9.07
CA ASP A 8 -11.14 21.75 -8.05
C ASP A 8 -10.98 20.32 -8.60
N ALA A 9 -10.04 20.18 -9.55
CA ALA A 9 -9.49 18.85 -9.77
C ALA A 9 -8.78 18.41 -8.49
N PRO A 10 -9.03 17.19 -7.99
CA PRO A 10 -8.38 16.72 -6.77
C PRO A 10 -6.86 16.83 -6.92
N PRO A 11 -6.14 17.24 -5.87
CA PRO A 11 -4.69 17.41 -5.93
C PRO A 11 -4.06 16.10 -6.42
N LYS A 12 -3.24 16.21 -7.46
CA LYS A 12 -2.49 15.07 -7.96
C LYS A 12 -1.52 14.65 -6.87
N ARG A 13 -1.52 13.39 -6.54
CA ARG A 13 -0.67 12.79 -5.51
C ARG A 13 0.21 11.74 -6.15
N LEU A 14 1.38 11.53 -5.60
CA LEU A 14 2.28 10.46 -6.00
C LEU A 14 2.90 9.89 -4.74
N SER A 15 2.87 8.58 -4.53
CA SER A 15 3.48 7.97 -3.34
C SER A 15 4.40 6.82 -3.68
N ILE A 16 5.34 6.57 -2.78
CA ILE A 16 6.22 5.41 -2.74
C ILE A 16 6.19 4.80 -1.35
N LEU A 17 6.14 3.48 -1.29
CA LEU A 17 6.01 2.71 -0.07
C LEU A 17 7.21 1.79 0.10
N ALA A 18 7.81 1.76 1.29
CA ALA A 18 8.93 0.89 1.62
C ALA A 18 8.70 0.14 2.93
N ILE A 19 9.31 -1.05 3.04
CA ILE A 19 9.45 -1.80 4.30
C ILE A 19 10.90 -1.80 4.70
N CYS A 20 11.15 -1.63 5.99
CA CYS A 20 12.47 -1.74 6.59
C CYS A 20 12.40 -2.41 7.96
N LYS A 21 13.56 -2.77 8.48
CA LYS A 21 13.73 -3.04 9.92
C LYS A 21 13.73 -1.71 10.67
N PRO A 22 13.26 -1.67 11.92
CA PRO A 22 13.37 -0.48 12.73
C PRO A 22 14.84 -0.04 12.86
N THR A 23 15.14 1.21 12.52
CA THR A 23 16.48 1.79 12.65
C THR A 23 16.43 3.06 13.49
N ALA A 24 17.45 3.30 14.30
CA ALA A 24 17.53 4.53 15.11
C ALA A 24 17.63 5.78 14.21
N SER A 25 18.38 5.68 13.10
CA SER A 25 18.57 6.77 12.14
C SER A 25 17.27 7.28 11.54
N LEU A 26 16.33 6.38 11.23
CA LEU A 26 15.00 6.76 10.73
C LEU A 26 14.20 7.53 11.78
N GLY A 27 14.26 7.09 13.05
CA GLY A 27 13.61 7.80 14.15
C GLY A 27 14.16 9.20 14.36
N GLU A 28 15.47 9.37 14.30
CA GLU A 28 16.16 10.66 14.40
C GLU A 28 15.81 11.60 13.25
N ALA A 29 15.82 11.09 12.00
CA ALA A 29 15.43 11.86 10.83
C ALA A 29 13.97 12.35 10.93
N LEU A 30 13.05 11.48 11.36
CA LEU A 30 11.64 11.82 11.53
C LEU A 30 11.39 12.80 12.69
N ALA A 31 12.22 12.79 13.72
CA ALA A 31 12.12 13.73 14.84
C ALA A 31 12.34 15.20 14.44
N SER A 32 12.96 15.44 13.28
CA SER A 32 13.14 16.78 12.72
C SER A 32 11.87 17.35 12.04
N PHE A 33 10.85 16.52 11.78
CA PHE A 33 9.62 16.91 11.11
C PHE A 33 8.46 17.08 12.09
N ALA A 34 7.52 17.95 11.72
CA ALA A 34 6.32 18.18 12.54
C ALA A 34 5.34 17.00 12.39
N PRO A 35 4.89 16.38 13.49
CA PRO A 35 3.83 15.38 13.42
C PRO A 35 2.52 16.04 13.00
N ALA A 36 1.82 15.42 12.05
CA ALA A 36 0.58 15.92 11.44
C ALA A 36 -0.65 15.05 11.75
N GLY A 37 -0.48 13.98 12.53
CA GLY A 37 -1.57 13.10 12.94
C GLY A 37 -1.22 11.62 12.89
N ASN A 38 -2.21 10.79 13.09
CA ASN A 38 -2.08 9.34 13.00
C ASN A 38 -2.72 8.83 11.72
N TRP A 39 -2.22 7.70 11.25
CA TRP A 39 -2.77 7.03 10.08
C TRP A 39 -2.88 5.53 10.33
N ARG A 40 -3.76 4.88 9.57
CA ARG A 40 -3.93 3.45 9.58
C ARG A 40 -4.39 2.95 8.21
N THR A 41 -3.80 1.84 7.76
CA THR A 41 -4.26 1.08 6.60
C THR A 41 -4.53 -0.36 7.04
N ASP A 42 -5.72 -0.85 6.77
CA ASP A 42 -6.10 -2.25 6.97
C ASP A 42 -6.24 -2.95 5.61
N CYS A 43 -5.72 -4.17 5.51
CA CYS A 43 -5.84 -5.03 4.34
C CYS A 43 -6.25 -6.43 4.77
N VAL A 44 -7.39 -6.89 4.30
CA VAL A 44 -7.87 -8.26 4.52
C VAL A 44 -7.57 -9.08 3.28
N TYR A 45 -6.75 -10.10 3.43
CA TYR A 45 -6.47 -11.09 2.38
C TYR A 45 -7.47 -12.23 2.46
N MET A 46 -8.12 -12.48 1.35
CA MET A 46 -9.10 -13.54 1.17
C MET A 46 -8.65 -14.50 0.07
N ARG A 47 -8.53 -15.78 0.42
CA ARG A 47 -8.18 -16.84 -0.52
C ARG A 47 -9.43 -17.40 -1.16
N PRO A 48 -9.46 -17.60 -2.48
CA PRO A 48 -10.56 -18.25 -3.15
C PRO A 48 -10.63 -19.74 -2.76
N LYS A 49 -11.84 -20.28 -2.67
CA LYS A 49 -12.06 -21.75 -2.53
C LYS A 49 -11.75 -22.46 -3.84
N GLU A 50 -12.02 -21.82 -4.95
CA GLU A 50 -11.72 -22.28 -6.30
C GLU A 50 -10.57 -21.45 -6.88
N LYS A 51 -9.49 -22.11 -7.31
CA LYS A 51 -8.31 -21.44 -7.89
C LYS A 51 -8.64 -20.49 -9.05
N ALA A 52 -9.69 -20.81 -9.79
CA ALA A 52 -10.16 -20.01 -10.90
C ALA A 52 -10.58 -18.58 -10.51
N LEU A 53 -10.94 -18.32 -9.26
CA LEU A 53 -11.44 -17.00 -8.81
C LEU A 53 -10.35 -15.97 -8.48
N GLY A 54 -9.10 -16.41 -8.22
CA GLY A 54 -8.00 -15.53 -7.83
C GLY A 54 -8.11 -14.97 -6.41
N ASP A 55 -7.00 -14.49 -5.90
CA ASP A 55 -6.93 -13.85 -4.59
C ASP A 55 -7.69 -12.52 -4.57
N LEU A 56 -8.30 -12.20 -3.43
CA LEU A 56 -9.00 -10.94 -3.20
C LEU A 56 -8.38 -10.22 -1.99
N PHE A 57 -8.14 -8.93 -2.15
CA PHE A 57 -7.67 -8.05 -1.08
C PHE A 57 -8.68 -6.94 -0.88
N LEU A 58 -9.10 -6.72 0.35
CA LEU A 58 -9.96 -5.61 0.74
C LEU A 58 -9.15 -4.64 1.59
N LEU A 59 -8.97 -3.41 1.08
CA LEU A 59 -8.21 -2.36 1.76
C LEU A 59 -9.10 -1.23 2.23
N ARG A 60 -8.67 -0.63 3.35
CA ARG A 60 -9.26 0.57 3.92
C ARG A 60 -8.15 1.49 4.43
N PHE A 61 -8.25 2.76 4.09
CA PHE A 61 -7.38 3.83 4.54
C PHE A 61 -8.11 4.72 5.55
N SER A 62 -7.48 5.05 6.66
CA SER A 62 -8.07 5.91 7.71
C SER A 62 -8.42 7.31 7.21
N GLU A 63 -7.69 7.80 6.19
CA GLU A 63 -7.92 9.11 5.60
C GLU A 63 -9.14 9.14 4.66
N GLN A 64 -9.69 7.97 4.30
CA GLN A 64 -10.89 7.82 3.48
C GLN A 64 -11.83 6.80 4.10
N PRO A 65 -12.42 7.07 5.27
CA PRO A 65 -13.17 6.05 6.03
C PRO A 65 -14.42 5.55 5.32
N GLY A 66 -14.96 6.33 4.35
CA GLY A 66 -16.12 5.94 3.55
C GLY A 66 -15.78 5.03 2.35
N ALA A 67 -14.51 4.94 1.94
CA ALA A 67 -14.10 4.19 0.77
C ALA A 67 -13.39 2.88 1.14
N GLN A 68 -13.62 1.86 0.33
CA GLN A 68 -12.96 0.58 0.38
C GLN A 68 -12.44 0.20 -1.01
N PHE A 69 -11.30 -0.47 -1.06
CA PHE A 69 -10.67 -0.86 -2.31
C PHE A 69 -10.57 -2.38 -2.38
N LEU A 70 -11.25 -2.96 -3.38
CA LEU A 70 -11.10 -4.38 -3.69
C LEU A 70 -10.06 -4.53 -4.79
N VAL A 71 -9.05 -5.35 -4.53
CA VAL A 71 -7.97 -5.62 -5.47
C VAL A 71 -7.94 -7.10 -5.79
N SER A 72 -8.14 -7.45 -7.06
CA SER A 72 -8.10 -8.82 -7.56
C SER A 72 -7.76 -8.85 -9.04
N ARG A 73 -6.95 -9.82 -9.48
CA ARG A 73 -6.67 -10.12 -10.90
C ARG A 73 -6.33 -8.88 -11.76
N GLY A 74 -5.52 -8.00 -11.24
CA GLY A 74 -5.13 -6.80 -11.99
C GLY A 74 -6.20 -5.70 -12.03
N GLN A 75 -7.30 -5.83 -11.31
CA GLN A 75 -8.36 -4.85 -11.22
C GLN A 75 -8.45 -4.25 -9.81
N VAL A 76 -8.85 -2.99 -9.74
CA VAL A 76 -9.14 -2.28 -8.50
C VAL A 76 -10.52 -1.66 -8.59
N LEU A 77 -11.40 -2.11 -7.71
CA LEU A 77 -12.73 -1.55 -7.52
C LEU A 77 -12.75 -0.70 -6.25
N GLU A 78 -13.21 0.54 -6.36
CA GLU A 78 -13.55 1.39 -5.22
C GLU A 78 -15.03 1.25 -4.91
N ALA A 79 -15.37 1.01 -3.65
CA ALA A 79 -16.73 0.81 -3.17
C ALA A 79 -16.92 1.49 -1.81
N GLY A 80 -18.17 1.67 -1.40
CA GLY A 80 -18.51 2.13 -0.06
C GLY A 80 -18.43 1.00 0.98
N GLN A 81 -18.84 1.32 2.20
CA GLN A 81 -18.81 0.35 3.32
C GLN A 81 -19.78 -0.83 3.13
N GLU A 82 -20.80 -0.66 2.30
CA GLU A 82 -21.80 -1.69 1.95
C GLU A 82 -21.18 -2.92 1.27
N ILE A 83 -19.97 -2.83 0.75
CA ILE A 83 -19.28 -3.97 0.14
C ILE A 83 -18.93 -5.06 1.16
N VAL A 84 -18.72 -4.70 2.43
CA VAL A 84 -18.29 -5.65 3.48
C VAL A 84 -19.32 -6.74 3.70
N PRO A 85 -20.60 -6.45 4.02
CA PRO A 85 -21.62 -7.49 4.16
C PRO A 85 -21.84 -8.30 2.87
N VAL A 86 -21.64 -7.70 1.70
CA VAL A 86 -21.70 -8.42 0.42
C VAL A 86 -20.60 -9.48 0.36
N LEU A 87 -19.35 -9.11 0.69
CA LEU A 87 -18.22 -10.04 0.69
C LEU A 87 -18.36 -11.14 1.76
N GLU A 88 -18.90 -10.82 2.93
CA GLU A 88 -19.18 -11.81 3.99
C GLU A 88 -20.23 -12.82 3.55
N GLY A 89 -21.24 -12.36 2.76
CA GLY A 89 -22.22 -13.24 2.12
C GLY A 89 -21.64 -14.12 1.02
N TRP A 90 -20.52 -13.73 0.42
CA TRP A 90 -19.86 -14.49 -0.64
C TRP A 90 -19.14 -15.73 -0.06
N ARG A 91 -19.68 -16.90 -0.33
CA ARG A 91 -19.06 -18.17 0.09
C ARG A 91 -17.90 -18.61 -0.79
N THR A 92 -17.51 -17.80 -1.76
CA THR A 92 -16.46 -18.11 -2.75
C THR A 92 -15.05 -17.88 -2.23
N HIS A 93 -14.88 -17.00 -1.26
CA HIS A 93 -13.59 -16.68 -0.63
C HIS A 93 -13.63 -16.94 0.87
N ALA A 94 -12.47 -17.21 1.45
CA ALA A 94 -12.28 -17.34 2.90
C ALA A 94 -11.20 -16.38 3.36
N GLN A 95 -11.49 -15.59 4.39
CA GLN A 95 -10.48 -14.73 5.01
C GLN A 95 -9.34 -15.60 5.55
N LYS A 96 -8.10 -15.22 5.24
CA LYS A 96 -6.89 -15.92 5.68
C LYS A 96 -6.02 -15.07 6.60
N ASN A 97 -5.69 -13.87 6.17
CA ASN A 97 -4.82 -12.98 6.92
C ASN A 97 -5.39 -11.57 6.94
N LYS A 98 -5.07 -10.85 8.01
CA LYS A 98 -5.25 -9.41 8.10
C LYS A 98 -3.87 -8.77 8.23
N VAL A 99 -3.55 -7.86 7.31
CA VAL A 99 -2.36 -7.01 7.39
C VAL A 99 -2.84 -5.63 7.80
N SER A 100 -2.21 -5.03 8.79
CA SER A 100 -2.46 -3.63 9.15
C SER A 100 -1.16 -2.87 9.29
N ALA A 101 -1.19 -1.61 8.93
CA ALA A 101 -0.11 -0.67 9.16
C ALA A 101 -0.67 0.55 9.87
N GLU A 102 -0.01 1.00 10.93
CA GLU A 102 -0.46 2.15 11.69
C GLU A 102 0.71 2.91 12.31
N GLY A 103 0.57 4.22 12.43
CA GLY A 103 1.63 5.05 12.96
C GLY A 103 1.35 6.55 12.85
N THR A 104 2.42 7.33 12.72
CA THR A 104 2.37 8.79 12.70
C THR A 104 2.62 9.32 11.30
N THR A 105 1.89 10.36 10.94
CA THR A 105 2.08 11.17 9.74
C THR A 105 2.92 12.38 10.10
N TYR A 106 3.88 12.72 9.25
CA TYR A 106 4.75 13.88 9.39
C TYR A 106 4.64 14.76 8.16
N GLN A 107 4.71 16.08 8.35
CA GLN A 107 4.87 17.03 7.25
C GLN A 107 6.36 17.32 7.08
N ALA A 108 6.89 17.01 5.91
CA ALA A 108 8.29 17.17 5.54
C ALA A 108 8.38 17.97 4.23
N PHE A 109 8.42 19.30 4.31
CA PHE A 109 8.39 20.21 3.15
C PHE A 109 7.17 19.95 2.26
N ASP A 110 7.41 19.61 0.98
CA ASP A 110 6.38 19.27 0.00
C ASP A 110 5.95 17.81 0.05
N PHE A 111 6.45 17.07 1.05
CA PHE A 111 6.15 15.66 1.25
C PHE A 111 5.36 15.41 2.52
N VAL A 112 4.54 14.39 2.47
CA VAL A 112 3.97 13.75 3.66
C VAL A 112 4.65 12.42 3.85
N VAL A 113 5.20 12.20 5.04
CA VAL A 113 5.82 10.94 5.44
C VAL A 113 4.91 10.23 6.43
N ARG A 114 4.51 9.01 6.10
CA ARG A 114 3.80 8.12 7.03
C ARG A 114 4.76 7.03 7.47
N HIS A 115 5.07 7.03 8.76
CA HIS A 115 5.92 6.02 9.38
C HIS A 115 5.12 5.24 10.40
N GLY A 116 5.25 3.92 10.38
CA GLY A 116 4.46 3.09 11.28
C GLY A 116 4.92 1.65 11.37
N THR A 117 4.22 0.91 12.20
CA THR A 117 4.43 -0.53 12.39
C THR A 117 3.48 -1.32 11.51
N LEU A 118 4.04 -2.35 10.87
CA LEU A 118 3.32 -3.32 10.06
C LEU A 118 3.01 -4.55 10.91
N PHE A 119 1.77 -5.03 10.84
CA PHE A 119 1.29 -6.20 11.58
C PHE A 119 0.72 -7.24 10.62
N LEU A 120 0.98 -8.51 10.89
CA LEU A 120 0.31 -9.66 10.30
C LEU A 120 -0.49 -10.38 11.39
N ASN A 121 -1.81 -10.42 11.27
CA ASN A 121 -2.71 -11.04 12.25
C ASN A 121 -2.39 -10.60 13.69
N ALA A 122 -2.23 -9.28 13.90
CA ALA A 122 -1.84 -8.64 15.17
C ALA A 122 -0.39 -8.87 15.65
N THR A 123 0.40 -9.65 14.93
CA THR A 123 1.83 -9.83 15.25
C THR A 123 2.67 -8.82 14.48
N LYS A 124 3.57 -8.11 15.17
CA LYS A 124 4.48 -7.16 14.53
C LYS A 124 5.36 -7.87 13.49
N SER A 125 5.36 -7.35 12.26
CA SER A 125 6.05 -7.93 11.11
C SER A 125 7.17 -7.05 10.57
N GLY A 126 7.12 -5.74 10.78
CA GLY A 126 8.14 -4.82 10.28
C GLY A 126 7.78 -3.37 10.53
N THR A 127 8.51 -2.50 9.87
CA THR A 127 8.25 -1.05 9.84
C THR A 127 7.96 -0.65 8.41
N VAL A 128 6.96 0.19 8.22
CA VAL A 128 6.58 0.73 6.91
C VAL A 128 6.79 2.23 6.89
N VAL A 129 7.29 2.71 5.75
CA VAL A 129 7.45 4.13 5.43
C VAL A 129 6.75 4.38 4.10
N GLU A 130 5.83 5.32 4.07
CA GLU A 130 5.23 5.86 2.85
C GLU A 130 5.64 7.32 2.71
N VAL A 131 6.14 7.69 1.55
CA VAL A 131 6.39 9.10 1.19
C VAL A 131 5.43 9.48 0.09
N GLU A 132 4.68 10.54 0.31
CA GLU A 132 3.69 11.07 -0.63
C GLU A 132 4.05 12.52 -0.98
N ALA A 133 4.15 12.83 -2.28
CA ALA A 133 4.26 14.21 -2.75
C ALA A 133 2.87 14.84 -2.82
N LEU A 134 2.73 16.02 -2.23
CA LEU A 134 1.51 16.82 -2.29
C LEU A 134 1.63 17.84 -3.42
N SER A 135 0.54 18.08 -4.14
CA SER A 135 0.31 19.21 -5.05
C SER A 135 0.74 19.07 -6.51
N SER A 136 0.77 20.23 -7.18
CA SER A 136 1.15 20.41 -8.58
C SER A 136 2.55 19.86 -8.92
N ALA A 137 3.45 19.81 -7.96
CA ALA A 137 4.77 19.21 -8.10
C ALA A 137 4.71 17.70 -8.43
N ALA A 138 3.68 16.99 -8.01
CA ALA A 138 3.49 15.55 -8.33
C ALA A 138 3.24 15.29 -9.82
N VAL A 139 3.02 16.34 -10.61
CA VAL A 139 2.74 16.30 -12.06
C VAL A 139 3.93 16.70 -12.88
N GLU A 140 4.95 17.30 -12.26
CA GLU A 140 6.12 17.80 -12.98
C GLU A 140 7.05 16.68 -13.43
N PRO A 141 7.70 16.85 -14.60
CA PRO A 141 8.77 15.96 -15.02
C PRO A 141 9.84 15.89 -13.93
N GLY A 142 10.01 14.73 -13.31
CA GLY A 142 11.00 14.54 -12.23
C GLY A 142 10.42 14.33 -10.83
N ALA A 143 9.10 14.44 -10.64
CA ALA A 143 8.45 14.19 -9.33
C ALA A 143 8.78 12.80 -8.78
N GLU A 144 8.76 11.77 -9.60
CA GLU A 144 9.16 10.41 -9.19
C GLU A 144 10.61 10.36 -8.71
N ARG A 145 11.51 11.05 -9.40
CA ARG A 145 12.92 11.10 -9.01
C ARG A 145 13.10 11.86 -7.69
N ALA A 146 12.41 12.99 -7.52
CA ALA A 146 12.46 13.76 -6.28
C ALA A 146 11.97 12.92 -5.10
N LEU A 147 10.89 12.18 -5.29
CA LEU A 147 10.32 11.29 -4.28
C LEU A 147 11.27 10.12 -3.93
N ARG A 148 11.93 9.53 -4.94
CA ARG A 148 12.95 8.49 -4.71
C ARG A 148 14.14 9.04 -3.96
N ASN A 149 14.69 10.18 -4.38
CA ASN A 149 15.82 10.82 -3.73
C ASN A 149 15.49 11.14 -2.26
N PHE A 150 14.31 11.71 -2.00
CA PHE A 150 13.88 11.98 -0.62
C PHE A 150 13.74 10.70 0.22
N LEU A 151 13.18 9.64 -0.36
CA LEU A 151 13.12 8.35 0.31
C LEU A 151 14.52 7.76 0.55
N ASP A 152 15.47 7.94 -0.40
CA ASP A 152 16.83 7.45 -0.29
C ASP A 152 17.61 8.16 0.82
N GLU A 153 17.38 9.46 1.01
CA GLU A 153 17.93 10.24 2.13
C GLU A 153 17.32 9.83 3.48
N LEU A 154 16.00 9.61 3.51
CA LEU A 154 15.29 9.24 4.73
C LEU A 154 15.58 7.79 5.15
N LEU A 155 15.65 6.90 4.20
CA LEU A 155 15.82 5.46 4.37
C LEU A 155 16.68 4.91 3.24
N PRO A 156 18.00 4.72 3.45
CA PRO A 156 18.91 4.21 2.44
C PRO A 156 18.47 2.87 1.83
N PRO A 157 18.72 2.61 0.53
CA PRO A 157 18.26 1.41 -0.17
C PRO A 157 18.65 0.10 0.49
N GLU A 158 19.84 0.03 1.09
CA GLU A 158 20.36 -1.16 1.79
C GLU A 158 19.62 -1.50 3.08
N GLN A 159 18.86 -0.55 3.63
CA GLN A 159 18.03 -0.75 4.82
C GLN A 159 16.61 -1.20 4.48
N ARG A 160 16.27 -1.28 3.19
CA ARG A 160 14.93 -1.64 2.72
C ARG A 160 14.84 -3.12 2.38
N GLU A 161 13.78 -3.75 2.84
CA GLU A 161 13.42 -5.11 2.46
C GLU A 161 12.52 -5.12 1.22
N PHE A 162 11.80 -4.02 0.99
CA PHE A 162 10.88 -3.83 -0.12
C PHE A 162 10.74 -2.34 -0.44
N THR A 163 10.58 -2.03 -1.72
CA THR A 163 10.15 -0.70 -2.20
C THR A 163 9.14 -0.89 -3.32
N SER A 164 8.01 -0.17 -3.24
CA SER A 164 6.98 -0.23 -4.28
C SER A 164 7.44 0.47 -5.57
N SER A 165 6.84 0.07 -6.69
CA SER A 165 6.96 0.81 -7.95
C SER A 165 5.86 1.88 -8.04
N PHE A 166 6.12 2.98 -8.74
CA PHE A 166 5.09 3.96 -9.13
C PHE A 166 4.16 3.37 -10.19
N ALA A 167 4.75 2.70 -11.19
CA ALA A 167 3.99 1.88 -12.12
C ALA A 167 3.68 0.55 -11.43
N VAL A 168 2.41 0.29 -11.17
CA VAL A 168 1.97 -0.98 -10.61
C VAL A 168 1.58 -1.88 -11.78
N ASP A 169 2.57 -2.61 -12.30
CA ASP A 169 2.38 -3.48 -13.46
C ASP A 169 1.29 -4.53 -13.22
N GLY A 170 0.53 -4.81 -14.28
CA GLY A 170 -0.52 -5.81 -14.25
C GLY A 170 -1.85 -5.34 -13.66
N PHE A 171 -2.00 -4.03 -13.39
CA PHE A 171 -3.26 -3.43 -12.95
C PHE A 171 -3.76 -2.42 -13.98
N ASP A 172 -5.08 -2.46 -14.25
CA ASP A 172 -5.77 -1.47 -15.06
C ASP A 172 -6.05 -0.21 -14.22
N LEU A 173 -5.10 0.71 -14.23
CA LEU A 173 -5.12 1.92 -13.43
C LEU A 173 -5.15 3.16 -14.33
N PRO A 174 -5.80 4.26 -13.90
CA PRO A 174 -5.75 5.52 -14.63
C PRO A 174 -4.32 6.07 -14.68
N ALA A 175 -3.99 6.84 -15.72
CA ALA A 175 -2.66 7.45 -15.85
C ALA A 175 -2.31 8.41 -14.70
N THR A 176 -3.32 8.99 -14.04
CA THR A 176 -3.12 9.87 -12.89
C THR A 176 -3.12 9.05 -11.61
N PHE A 177 -2.07 9.21 -10.80
CA PHE A 177 -1.96 8.54 -9.51
C PHE A 177 -3.17 8.85 -8.61
N SER A 178 -3.70 7.82 -7.98
CA SER A 178 -4.88 7.88 -7.12
C SER A 178 -4.73 6.90 -5.94
N ARG A 179 -5.69 6.88 -5.04
CA ARG A 179 -5.73 5.88 -3.95
C ARG A 179 -5.82 4.43 -4.46
N ARG A 180 -6.28 4.21 -5.68
CA ARG A 180 -6.24 2.88 -6.33
C ARG A 180 -4.80 2.41 -6.52
N HIS A 181 -3.89 3.31 -6.91
CA HIS A 181 -2.44 3.01 -7.02
C HIS A 181 -1.85 2.67 -5.66
N ALA A 182 -2.15 3.47 -4.62
CA ALA A 182 -1.71 3.20 -3.25
C ALA A 182 -2.22 1.84 -2.75
N ALA A 183 -3.47 1.48 -3.07
CA ALA A 183 -4.01 0.16 -2.74
C ALA A 183 -3.23 -0.97 -3.42
N CYS A 184 -2.89 -0.83 -4.71
CA CYS A 184 -2.08 -1.80 -5.43
C CYS A 184 -0.66 -1.90 -4.88
N GLN A 185 -0.03 -0.76 -4.54
CA GLN A 185 1.29 -0.73 -3.91
C GLN A 185 1.27 -1.48 -2.58
N PHE A 186 0.25 -1.26 -1.75
CA PHE A 186 0.10 -1.95 -0.46
C PHE A 186 -0.15 -3.46 -0.65
N VAL A 187 -0.94 -3.87 -1.64
CA VAL A 187 -1.12 -5.30 -1.99
C VAL A 187 0.19 -5.92 -2.45
N SER A 188 0.98 -5.21 -3.26
CA SER A 188 2.30 -5.67 -3.72
C SER A 188 3.25 -5.87 -2.53
N LEU A 189 3.25 -4.93 -1.58
CA LEU A 189 3.97 -5.04 -0.32
C LEU A 189 3.53 -6.29 0.47
N CYS A 190 2.23 -6.50 0.65
CA CYS A 190 1.71 -7.66 1.37
C CYS A 190 2.19 -8.98 0.73
N ARG A 191 2.12 -9.08 -0.59
CA ARG A 191 2.55 -10.29 -1.34
C ARG A 191 4.04 -10.53 -1.26
N ALA A 192 4.84 -9.48 -1.33
CA ALA A 192 6.31 -9.59 -1.37
C ALA A 192 6.92 -9.95 -0.02
N SER A 193 6.40 -9.38 1.07
CA SER A 193 7.12 -9.31 2.33
C SER A 193 6.36 -9.81 3.55
N VAL A 194 5.04 -9.87 3.49
CA VAL A 194 4.23 -10.12 4.70
C VAL A 194 3.46 -11.43 4.64
N LEU A 195 2.85 -11.73 3.50
CA LEU A 195 2.07 -12.96 3.36
C LEU A 195 3.01 -14.17 3.23
N PRO A 196 2.66 -15.30 3.84
CA PRO A 196 3.42 -16.53 3.70
C PRO A 196 3.55 -16.90 2.21
N LYS A 197 4.78 -17.04 1.74
CA LYS A 197 5.03 -17.56 0.39
C LYS A 197 4.47 -18.98 0.32
N GLU A 198 3.63 -19.26 -0.66
CA GLU A 198 3.19 -20.64 -0.88
C GLU A 198 4.43 -21.50 -1.07
N GLN A 199 4.64 -22.47 -0.17
CA GLN A 199 5.65 -23.49 -0.37
C GLN A 199 5.24 -24.23 -1.65
N LYS A 200 6.05 -24.13 -2.72
CA LYS A 200 5.89 -25.00 -3.87
C LYS A 200 5.81 -26.43 -3.36
N PRO A 201 4.81 -27.24 -3.75
CA PRO A 201 4.72 -28.61 -3.30
C PRO A 201 6.05 -29.31 -3.58
N ARG A 202 6.61 -29.95 -2.56
CA ARG A 202 7.84 -30.76 -2.60
C ARG A 202 7.64 -31.98 -3.50
N ALA A 203 7.51 -31.78 -4.80
CA ALA A 203 7.13 -32.81 -5.78
C ALA A 203 8.34 -33.47 -6.49
N GLU A 204 9.57 -33.32 -6.01
CA GLU A 204 10.72 -33.92 -6.72
C GLU A 204 11.74 -34.68 -5.88
N ALA A 205 11.49 -34.92 -4.60
CA ALA A 205 12.45 -35.68 -3.79
C ALA A 205 12.27 -37.21 -3.85
N GLN A 206 11.23 -37.73 -4.53
CA GLN A 206 10.97 -39.17 -4.56
C GLN A 206 11.35 -39.90 -5.86
N LYS A 207 11.91 -39.23 -6.88
CA LYS A 207 12.34 -39.90 -8.13
C LYS A 207 13.82 -40.27 -8.23
N ARG A 208 14.59 -40.17 -7.15
CA ARG A 208 16.02 -40.57 -7.14
C ARG A 208 16.35 -41.79 -6.27
N LYS A 209 15.37 -42.59 -5.90
CA LYS A 209 15.63 -43.91 -5.27
C LYS A 209 14.79 -45.02 -5.98
N ARG A 210 15.08 -45.24 -7.21
CA ARG A 210 14.83 -46.52 -7.91
C ARG A 210 15.95 -46.72 -8.92
#